data_cd7dd3e9aad5a111d6b3dc355ce14717
#
_entry.id   cd7dd3e9aad5a111d6b3dc355ce14717
#
_cell.length_a   1.000
_cell.length_b   1.000
_cell.length_c   1.000
_cell.angle_alpha   90.00
_cell.angle_beta   90.00
_cell.angle_gamma   90.00
#
_symmetry.space_group_name_H-M   'P 1'
#
loop_
_entity.id
_entity.type
_entity.pdbx_description
1 polymer ?
#
loop_
_entity_poly.entity_id
_entity_poly.type
_entity_poly.pdbx_seq_one_letter_code
_entity_poly.pdbx_strand_id
1 'polypeptide(L)'
;MKRKLTSCLLVAGFMLATAPSAFATTYFIKVDGSDDTDGLSWEQAISYDYFAENMEQGNFADGDVFCFAGGVYKLSSPDFDKYLAINRSVTLLGGFDPVSTGTNTDITYPSPYETVISGAIESDVAAVPGNRTHLWYMQRREEIDGVDTKTRLNITVKGFTFKHAFRNYDSASNYKGAVMVFNTDLDMQWCNFIQNGAAFIGTSGLTLIASDANVSDCVFSENFSSEKGTALGLFTSSTYAGDEYLTQAVVQRCQFTDNYFTTDYYPESECGEDGKPAYTNKLRGSAIFLGSSDERVRLYLVNSLVADNYTEGFGVVMGYPGTTMYMISNTIANKDYTAEQEARTVAGNNNTTKDVGRGLGVMSYGGYNYMANNYIVNAVLGESAPSNPAILLSRNSATRPGTWNSGGYNISGTAWYCTTWATPRDRTQTPEIQATSLLYLSGNDKETYTYADVFGETTFGDNGGNTQTLVPATRMSSLTLDELNALKTEWSLPENIDLTVDQRGYKRAATTCVGAYDGDATSGITGLTNVSKVSVSTLGNGIFQVNGADTDVTVYNLSGNVVKVVPANEVIDLSSAAKGVYIMTVGGQAFKVIK
;
A
#
# COMPACT_ATOMS: atom_id res chain seq x y z
N MET A 1 -21.81 17.74 -80.21
CA MET A 1 -22.57 18.40 -79.15
C MET A 1 -21.88 18.09 -77.80
N LYS A 2 -21.14 19.04 -77.26
CA LYS A 2 -20.46 18.92 -75.99
C LYS A 2 -21.35 19.55 -74.92
N ARG A 3 -21.83 18.75 -73.95
CA ARG A 3 -22.51 19.24 -72.75
C ARG A 3 -21.49 19.46 -71.67
N LYS A 4 -21.37 20.69 -71.18
CA LYS A 4 -20.60 21.07 -70.01
C LYS A 4 -21.41 20.72 -68.73
N LEU A 5 -20.87 19.89 -67.88
CA LEU A 5 -21.36 19.72 -66.49
C LEU A 5 -20.71 20.80 -65.64
N THR A 6 -21.54 21.63 -65.04
CA THR A 6 -21.14 22.61 -64.03
C THR A 6 -21.24 21.94 -62.66
N SER A 7 -20.09 21.73 -62.05
CA SER A 7 -20.05 21.21 -60.67
C SER A 7 -20.27 22.35 -59.68
N CYS A 8 -21.39 22.33 -58.97
CA CYS A 8 -21.60 23.14 -57.79
C CYS A 8 -20.86 22.48 -56.60
N LEU A 9 -19.79 23.10 -56.13
CA LEU A 9 -19.15 22.76 -54.85
C LEU A 9 -20.03 23.32 -53.72
N LEU A 10 -20.74 22.45 -53.01
CA LEU A 10 -21.34 22.78 -51.71
C LEU A 10 -20.23 22.68 -50.67
N VAL A 11 -19.75 23.82 -50.18
CA VAL A 11 -18.90 23.89 -49.00
C VAL A 11 -19.82 23.76 -47.78
N ALA A 12 -19.96 22.52 -47.26
CA ALA A 12 -20.54 22.28 -45.98
C ALA A 12 -19.49 22.67 -44.93
N GLY A 13 -19.65 23.86 -44.36
CA GLY A 13 -18.87 24.26 -43.19
C GLY A 13 -19.22 23.36 -42.02
N PHE A 14 -18.35 22.40 -41.69
CA PHE A 14 -18.34 21.75 -40.40
C PHE A 14 -17.94 22.80 -39.37
N MET A 15 -18.91 23.40 -38.71
CA MET A 15 -18.65 24.00 -37.39
C MET A 15 -18.32 22.82 -36.44
N LEU A 16 -17.04 22.56 -36.24
CA LEU A 16 -16.63 21.88 -35.01
C LEU A 16 -17.05 22.80 -33.86
N ALA A 17 -18.17 22.46 -33.24
CA ALA A 17 -18.44 22.92 -31.90
C ALA A 17 -17.30 22.31 -31.03
N THR A 18 -16.27 23.10 -30.77
CA THR A 18 -15.35 22.82 -29.66
C THR A 18 -16.23 22.89 -28.42
N ALA A 19 -16.65 21.72 -27.93
CA ALA A 19 -17.16 21.66 -26.58
C ALA A 19 -16.10 22.38 -25.71
N PRO A 20 -16.50 23.34 -24.85
CA PRO A 20 -15.55 23.92 -23.93
C PRO A 20 -14.97 22.74 -23.15
N SER A 21 -13.65 22.60 -23.19
CA SER A 21 -12.96 21.73 -22.24
C SER A 21 -13.39 22.25 -20.87
N ALA A 22 -14.23 21.50 -20.17
CA ALA A 22 -14.55 21.82 -18.78
C ALA A 22 -13.21 21.85 -18.05
N PHE A 23 -12.81 23.02 -17.58
CA PHE A 23 -11.64 23.12 -16.73
C PHE A 23 -11.93 22.31 -15.47
N ALA A 24 -10.98 21.49 -15.05
CA ALA A 24 -11.06 20.76 -13.79
C ALA A 24 -11.39 21.74 -12.65
N THR A 25 -12.44 21.44 -11.90
CA THR A 25 -12.86 22.25 -10.75
C THR A 25 -12.24 21.68 -9.48
N THR A 26 -11.79 22.56 -8.60
CA THR A 26 -11.33 22.15 -7.27
C THR A 26 -12.43 22.37 -6.25
N TYR A 27 -12.77 21.33 -5.52
CA TYR A 27 -13.75 21.33 -4.44
C TYR A 27 -13.10 21.08 -3.10
N PHE A 28 -13.62 21.72 -2.06
CA PHE A 28 -13.13 21.63 -0.70
C PHE A 28 -14.15 20.93 0.19
N ILE A 29 -13.68 19.99 1.02
CA ILE A 29 -14.52 19.12 1.85
C ILE A 29 -14.05 19.20 3.29
N LYS A 30 -14.96 19.45 4.21
CA LYS A 30 -14.72 19.47 5.66
C LYS A 30 -15.70 18.55 6.40
N VAL A 31 -15.31 18.11 7.59
CA VAL A 31 -16.20 17.32 8.47
C VAL A 31 -17.46 18.10 8.84
N ASP A 32 -17.30 19.41 9.05
CA ASP A 32 -18.36 20.38 9.35
C ASP A 32 -18.81 21.17 8.09
N GLY A 33 -18.54 20.65 6.90
CA GLY A 33 -18.98 21.21 5.63
C GLY A 33 -20.51 21.20 5.51
N SER A 34 -21.03 22.04 4.60
CA SER A 34 -22.49 22.21 4.42
C SER A 34 -22.95 21.67 3.07
N ASP A 35 -24.18 21.13 3.03
CA ASP A 35 -24.84 20.71 1.80
C ASP A 35 -25.38 21.90 0.98
N ASP A 36 -25.46 23.10 1.61
CA ASP A 36 -25.97 24.33 0.99
C ASP A 36 -24.88 25.20 0.36
N THR A 37 -23.63 24.72 0.34
CA THR A 37 -22.46 25.44 -0.18
C THR A 37 -21.99 24.90 -1.51
N ASP A 38 -21.19 25.65 -2.25
CA ASP A 38 -20.71 25.26 -3.59
C ASP A 38 -19.38 24.47 -3.60
N GLY A 39 -18.71 24.42 -2.46
CA GLY A 39 -17.43 23.72 -2.32
C GLY A 39 -16.24 24.43 -2.96
N LEU A 40 -16.38 25.66 -3.44
CA LEU A 40 -15.32 26.34 -4.22
C LEU A 40 -14.27 27.06 -3.38
N SER A 41 -14.40 27.03 -2.06
CA SER A 41 -13.39 27.51 -1.10
C SER A 41 -13.49 26.76 0.22
N TRP A 42 -12.50 26.89 1.10
CA TRP A 42 -12.52 26.27 2.42
C TRP A 42 -13.64 26.82 3.31
N GLU A 43 -14.08 28.07 3.13
CA GLU A 43 -15.21 28.67 3.83
C GLU A 43 -16.56 28.18 3.30
N GLN A 44 -16.59 27.73 2.05
CA GLN A 44 -17.76 27.17 1.38
C GLN A 44 -17.63 25.66 1.19
N ALA A 45 -16.85 25.00 2.05
CA ALA A 45 -16.61 23.56 1.95
C ALA A 45 -17.90 22.76 2.05
N ILE A 46 -18.05 21.76 1.19
CA ILE A 46 -19.19 20.84 1.20
C ILE A 46 -18.99 19.72 2.24
N SER A 47 -20.12 19.10 2.64
CA SER A 47 -20.10 17.94 3.52
C SER A 47 -19.66 16.67 2.78
N TYR A 48 -19.29 15.64 3.53
CA TYR A 48 -18.94 14.35 2.96
C TYR A 48 -20.16 13.62 2.35
N ASP A 49 -21.33 13.77 2.95
CA ASP A 49 -22.58 13.19 2.41
C ASP A 49 -22.97 13.84 1.09
N TYR A 50 -22.90 15.18 1.00
CA TYR A 50 -23.15 15.90 -0.25
C TYR A 50 -22.17 15.49 -1.36
N PHE A 51 -20.88 15.39 -1.02
CA PHE A 51 -19.86 14.90 -1.95
C PHE A 51 -20.20 13.48 -2.44
N ALA A 52 -20.55 12.56 -1.54
CA ALA A 52 -20.86 11.18 -1.88
C ALA A 52 -22.10 11.06 -2.78
N GLU A 53 -23.15 11.80 -2.49
CA GLU A 53 -24.37 11.80 -3.28
C GLU A 53 -24.14 12.36 -4.70
N ASN A 54 -23.46 13.50 -4.80
CA ASN A 54 -23.19 14.14 -6.09
C ASN A 54 -22.20 13.33 -6.94
N MET A 55 -21.25 12.63 -6.33
CA MET A 55 -20.35 11.73 -7.02
C MET A 55 -21.12 10.52 -7.58
N GLU A 56 -22.00 9.91 -6.80
CA GLU A 56 -22.84 8.79 -7.23
C GLU A 56 -23.79 9.19 -8.37
N GLN A 57 -24.37 10.38 -8.31
CA GLN A 57 -25.26 10.93 -9.35
C GLN A 57 -24.49 11.39 -10.61
N GLY A 58 -23.17 11.46 -10.56
CA GLY A 58 -22.33 11.88 -11.68
C GLY A 58 -22.37 13.39 -11.95
N ASN A 59 -22.66 14.20 -10.94
CA ASN A 59 -22.73 15.66 -11.04
C ASN A 59 -21.36 16.33 -11.11
N PHE A 60 -20.30 15.59 -10.78
CA PHE A 60 -18.91 16.04 -10.95
C PHE A 60 -18.34 15.62 -12.31
N ALA A 61 -17.33 16.35 -12.78
CA ALA A 61 -16.70 16.11 -14.06
C ALA A 61 -15.42 15.24 -13.94
N ASP A 62 -15.06 14.58 -15.03
CA ASP A 62 -13.72 14.00 -15.15
C ASP A 62 -12.65 15.09 -15.04
N GLY A 63 -11.62 14.86 -14.23
CA GLY A 63 -10.55 15.79 -13.98
C GLY A 63 -10.72 16.64 -12.71
N ASP A 64 -11.90 16.65 -12.08
CA ASP A 64 -12.12 17.42 -10.85
C ASP A 64 -11.20 16.98 -9.71
N VAL A 65 -10.86 17.94 -8.86
CA VAL A 65 -9.97 17.78 -7.71
C VAL A 65 -10.75 18.02 -6.42
N PHE A 66 -10.60 17.12 -5.46
CA PHE A 66 -11.28 17.20 -4.17
C PHE A 66 -10.26 17.26 -3.05
N CYS A 67 -10.26 18.36 -2.28
CA CYS A 67 -9.35 18.62 -1.18
C CYS A 67 -10.07 18.40 0.15
N PHE A 68 -9.62 17.42 0.95
CA PHE A 68 -10.21 17.07 2.23
C PHE A 68 -9.37 17.61 3.38
N ALA A 69 -9.98 18.36 4.26
CA ALA A 69 -9.36 18.75 5.52
C ALA A 69 -9.10 17.53 6.42
N GLY A 70 -8.14 17.63 7.33
CA GLY A 70 -7.95 16.62 8.37
C GLY A 70 -9.21 16.46 9.23
N GLY A 71 -9.54 15.22 9.57
CA GLY A 71 -10.71 14.88 10.37
C GLY A 71 -11.25 13.49 10.06
N VAL A 72 -12.33 13.10 10.75
CA VAL A 72 -12.95 11.79 10.58
C VAL A 72 -14.25 11.93 9.80
N TYR A 73 -14.28 11.34 8.63
CA TYR A 73 -15.41 11.36 7.69
C TYR A 73 -16.17 10.04 7.75
N LYS A 74 -17.48 10.15 7.97
CA LYS A 74 -18.43 9.03 7.98
C LYS A 74 -19.65 9.42 7.17
N LEU A 75 -20.18 8.51 6.36
CA LEU A 75 -21.51 8.73 5.77
C LEU A 75 -22.56 8.70 6.89
N SER A 76 -23.53 9.57 6.85
CA SER A 76 -24.57 9.67 7.89
C SER A 76 -25.59 8.53 7.84
N SER A 77 -25.73 7.84 6.69
CA SER A 77 -26.63 6.71 6.53
C SER A 77 -26.32 5.59 7.53
N PRO A 78 -27.32 5.02 8.21
CA PRO A 78 -27.13 3.85 9.07
C PRO A 78 -27.00 2.53 8.29
N ASP A 79 -27.21 2.55 6.97
CA ASP A 79 -27.08 1.38 6.11
C ASP A 79 -25.61 0.97 5.96
N PHE A 80 -25.27 -0.20 6.45
CA PHE A 80 -23.90 -0.72 6.40
C PHE A 80 -23.42 -1.06 4.97
N ASP A 81 -24.33 -1.25 4.02
CA ASP A 81 -24.01 -1.46 2.60
C ASP A 81 -23.86 -0.14 1.81
N LYS A 82 -24.15 1.02 2.41
CA LYS A 82 -23.91 2.32 1.78
C LYS A 82 -22.41 2.65 1.76
N TYR A 83 -21.91 3.02 0.61
CA TYR A 83 -20.52 3.40 0.36
C TYR A 83 -20.44 4.62 -0.56
N LEU A 84 -19.26 5.24 -0.64
CA LEU A 84 -18.98 6.24 -1.67
C LEU A 84 -18.70 5.55 -3.00
N ALA A 85 -19.54 5.80 -4.01
CA ALA A 85 -19.31 5.34 -5.38
C ALA A 85 -18.56 6.40 -6.18
N ILE A 86 -17.29 6.15 -6.52
CA ILE A 86 -16.48 7.04 -7.35
C ILE A 86 -16.58 6.55 -8.79
N ASN A 87 -17.32 7.29 -9.62
CA ASN A 87 -17.60 6.92 -11.01
C ASN A 87 -17.06 7.94 -12.03
N ARG A 88 -16.13 8.79 -11.61
CA ARG A 88 -15.44 9.78 -12.42
C ARG A 88 -13.92 9.66 -12.25
N SER A 89 -13.18 10.06 -13.27
CA SER A 89 -11.73 10.22 -13.21
C SER A 89 -11.39 11.48 -12.42
N VAL A 90 -10.91 11.33 -11.20
CA VAL A 90 -10.75 12.45 -10.25
C VAL A 90 -9.46 12.35 -9.45
N THR A 91 -9.09 13.47 -8.85
CA THR A 91 -8.00 13.55 -7.87
C THR A 91 -8.56 13.82 -6.48
N LEU A 92 -8.24 12.97 -5.53
CA LEU A 92 -8.67 13.03 -4.13
C LEU A 92 -7.45 13.26 -3.25
N LEU A 93 -7.40 14.38 -2.55
CA LEU A 93 -6.29 14.82 -1.72
C LEU A 93 -6.76 14.99 -0.27
N GLY A 94 -6.25 14.19 0.63
CA GLY A 94 -6.47 14.33 2.08
C GLY A 94 -5.31 15.02 2.77
N GLY A 95 -5.48 15.38 4.04
CA GLY A 95 -4.41 15.91 4.88
C GLY A 95 -4.27 17.43 4.89
N PHE A 96 -5.27 18.18 4.46
CA PHE A 96 -5.23 19.64 4.56
C PHE A 96 -5.50 20.11 6.00
N ASP A 97 -4.92 21.25 6.35
CA ASP A 97 -5.17 21.89 7.65
C ASP A 97 -6.68 22.20 7.80
N PRO A 98 -7.36 21.74 8.87
CA PRO A 98 -8.78 22.02 9.11
C PRO A 98 -9.13 23.50 9.20
N VAL A 99 -8.16 24.36 9.52
CA VAL A 99 -8.35 25.82 9.58
C VAL A 99 -7.94 26.55 8.30
N SER A 100 -7.66 25.83 7.22
CA SER A 100 -7.37 26.40 5.91
C SER A 100 -8.48 27.35 5.44
N THR A 101 -8.09 28.37 4.70
CA THR A 101 -8.97 29.42 4.18
C THR A 101 -8.76 29.68 2.69
N GLY A 102 -9.74 30.29 2.04
CA GLY A 102 -9.71 30.62 0.60
C GLY A 102 -9.65 29.37 -0.26
N THR A 103 -8.83 29.42 -1.29
CA THR A 103 -8.64 28.33 -2.28
C THR A 103 -7.25 27.70 -2.21
N ASN A 104 -6.60 27.75 -1.05
CA ASN A 104 -5.26 27.20 -0.89
C ASN A 104 -5.28 25.66 -1.01
N THR A 105 -4.49 25.13 -1.94
CA THR A 105 -4.29 23.70 -2.21
C THR A 105 -2.83 23.26 -1.97
N ASP A 106 -2.02 24.10 -1.33
CA ASP A 106 -0.64 23.73 -1.00
C ASP A 106 -0.63 22.65 0.07
N ILE A 107 -0.06 21.52 -0.26
CA ILE A 107 0.08 20.39 0.65
C ILE A 107 1.42 19.69 0.46
N THR A 108 2.00 19.21 1.54
CA THR A 108 3.22 18.40 1.55
C THR A 108 2.91 17.07 2.22
N TYR A 109 3.33 15.98 1.62
CA TYR A 109 3.17 14.64 2.17
C TYR A 109 4.48 14.09 2.74
N PRO A 110 4.41 13.33 3.85
CA PRO A 110 3.21 13.08 4.65
C PRO A 110 2.71 14.35 5.34
N SER A 111 1.39 14.47 5.44
CA SER A 111 0.77 15.60 6.13
C SER A 111 0.65 15.32 7.64
N PRO A 112 0.77 16.36 8.51
CA PRO A 112 0.48 16.22 9.93
C PRO A 112 -1.02 16.10 10.25
N TYR A 113 -1.89 16.37 9.28
CA TYR A 113 -3.35 16.31 9.43
C TYR A 113 -3.89 15.03 8.83
N GLU A 114 -4.37 14.13 9.66
CA GLU A 114 -4.92 12.85 9.20
C GLU A 114 -6.35 13.03 8.65
N THR A 115 -6.60 12.57 7.43
CA THR A 115 -7.95 12.48 6.84
C THR A 115 -8.42 11.04 6.89
N VAL A 116 -9.35 10.74 7.79
CA VAL A 116 -9.83 9.40 8.06
C VAL A 116 -11.19 9.16 7.39
N ILE A 117 -11.27 8.14 6.55
CA ILE A 117 -12.53 7.59 6.05
C ILE A 117 -12.86 6.37 6.92
N SER A 118 -13.90 6.50 7.74
CA SER A 118 -14.26 5.49 8.75
C SER A 118 -15.54 4.72 8.40
N GLY A 119 -15.46 3.40 8.51
CA GLY A 119 -16.59 2.49 8.38
C GLY A 119 -17.42 2.34 9.65
N ALA A 120 -17.02 3.01 10.71
CA ALA A 120 -17.66 2.84 12.03
C ALA A 120 -19.14 3.29 12.04
N ILE A 121 -20.02 2.34 12.34
CA ILE A 121 -21.43 2.56 12.69
C ILE A 121 -21.64 2.04 14.12
N GLU A 122 -21.35 0.76 14.34
CA GLU A 122 -21.53 0.09 15.64
C GLU A 122 -20.31 0.29 16.55
N SER A 123 -19.12 0.49 16.00
CA SER A 123 -17.90 0.68 16.77
C SER A 123 -16.92 1.64 16.11
N ASP A 124 -16.43 2.59 16.89
CA ASP A 124 -15.38 3.55 16.48
C ASP A 124 -13.96 3.04 16.79
N VAL A 125 -13.81 1.92 17.49
CA VAL A 125 -12.51 1.43 17.96
C VAL A 125 -12.06 0.14 17.29
N ALA A 126 -12.95 -0.52 16.55
CA ALA A 126 -12.63 -1.78 15.87
C ALA A 126 -13.51 -2.00 14.64
N ALA A 127 -13.05 -2.84 13.71
CA ALA A 127 -13.90 -3.39 12.66
C ALA A 127 -14.73 -4.54 13.27
N VAL A 128 -16.04 -4.36 13.28
CA VAL A 128 -17.01 -5.31 13.85
C VAL A 128 -18.21 -5.49 12.92
N PRO A 129 -18.97 -6.61 13.03
CA PRO A 129 -20.25 -6.76 12.34
C PRO A 129 -21.16 -5.54 12.60
N GLY A 130 -21.82 -5.03 11.55
CA GLY A 130 -22.62 -3.81 11.63
C GLY A 130 -21.90 -2.53 11.22
N ASN A 131 -20.57 -2.53 11.15
CA ASN A 131 -19.82 -1.47 10.48
C ASN A 131 -19.98 -1.58 8.95
N ARG A 132 -19.59 -0.52 8.22
CA ARG A 132 -19.72 -0.47 6.75
C ARG A 132 -18.91 -1.56 6.06
N THR A 133 -19.54 -2.19 5.09
CA THR A 133 -18.90 -3.23 4.28
C THR A 133 -17.81 -2.65 3.38
N HIS A 134 -18.08 -1.51 2.74
CA HIS A 134 -17.14 -0.78 1.89
C HIS A 134 -17.10 0.69 2.30
N LEU A 135 -15.95 1.31 2.11
CA LEU A 135 -15.79 2.75 2.25
C LEU A 135 -15.89 3.42 0.89
N TRP A 136 -15.07 2.97 -0.07
CA TRP A 136 -15.04 3.49 -1.42
C TRP A 136 -15.14 2.38 -2.47
N TYR A 137 -15.90 2.66 -3.53
CA TYR A 137 -16.08 1.79 -4.66
C TYR A 137 -15.81 2.57 -5.95
N MET A 138 -14.72 2.27 -6.62
CA MET A 138 -14.22 2.97 -7.80
C MET A 138 -14.57 2.15 -9.05
N GLN A 139 -15.57 2.59 -9.79
CA GLN A 139 -15.99 1.98 -11.03
C GLN A 139 -16.85 2.94 -11.84
N ARG A 140 -16.54 3.14 -13.12
CA ARG A 140 -17.48 3.84 -13.99
C ARG A 140 -18.66 2.92 -14.30
N ARG A 141 -19.85 3.43 -14.05
CA ARG A 141 -21.13 2.79 -14.37
C ARG A 141 -21.88 3.72 -15.30
N GLU A 142 -21.55 3.70 -16.57
CA GLU A 142 -22.30 4.39 -17.61
C GLU A 142 -22.95 3.35 -18.48
N GLU A 143 -24.28 3.43 -18.61
CA GLU A 143 -25.04 2.67 -19.57
C GLU A 143 -25.43 3.64 -20.69
N ILE A 144 -24.87 3.47 -21.89
CA ILE A 144 -25.25 4.22 -23.08
C ILE A 144 -26.05 3.27 -23.96
N ASP A 145 -27.30 3.61 -24.22
CA ASP A 145 -28.24 2.80 -25.03
C ASP A 145 -28.35 1.33 -24.57
N GLY A 146 -28.30 1.08 -23.24
CA GLY A 146 -28.35 -0.26 -22.66
C GLY A 146 -27.04 -1.03 -22.72
N VAL A 147 -25.94 -0.40 -23.06
CA VAL A 147 -24.60 -1.01 -23.10
C VAL A 147 -23.69 -0.37 -22.04
N ASP A 148 -23.18 -1.18 -21.12
CA ASP A 148 -22.11 -0.76 -20.20
C ASP A 148 -20.85 -0.43 -21.01
N THR A 149 -20.43 0.83 -21.01
CA THR A 149 -19.30 1.31 -21.83
C THR A 149 -17.96 0.79 -21.34
N LYS A 150 -17.86 0.27 -20.11
CA LYS A 150 -16.61 -0.21 -19.48
C LYS A 150 -15.45 0.81 -19.63
N THR A 151 -15.77 2.08 -19.61
CA THR A 151 -14.76 3.14 -19.74
C THR A 151 -13.84 3.10 -18.52
N ARG A 152 -12.54 3.08 -18.77
CA ARG A 152 -11.52 3.04 -17.72
C ARG A 152 -11.44 4.37 -16.99
N LEU A 153 -11.32 4.35 -15.66
CA LEU A 153 -11.11 5.53 -14.85
C LEU A 153 -9.63 5.83 -14.66
N ASN A 154 -9.31 7.10 -14.43
CA ASN A 154 -8.00 7.55 -13.93
C ASN A 154 -8.23 8.24 -12.59
N ILE A 155 -7.74 7.64 -11.50
CA ILE A 155 -7.99 8.15 -10.15
C ILE A 155 -6.66 8.32 -9.43
N THR A 156 -6.47 9.50 -8.83
CA THR A 156 -5.38 9.77 -7.90
C THR A 156 -5.92 9.91 -6.49
N VAL A 157 -5.32 9.21 -5.52
CA VAL A 157 -5.69 9.24 -4.09
C VAL A 157 -4.46 9.45 -3.24
N LYS A 158 -4.43 10.52 -2.44
CA LYS A 158 -3.26 10.81 -1.58
C LYS A 158 -3.69 11.25 -0.18
N GLY A 159 -3.02 10.71 0.85
CA GLY A 159 -3.10 11.19 2.21
C GLY A 159 -4.37 10.79 2.98
N PHE A 160 -4.93 9.62 2.71
CA PHE A 160 -6.11 9.11 3.41
C PHE A 160 -5.80 7.92 4.31
N THR A 161 -6.53 7.83 5.41
CA THR A 161 -6.58 6.64 6.26
C THR A 161 -7.96 5.99 6.14
N PHE A 162 -8.00 4.74 5.70
CA PHE A 162 -9.22 3.92 5.59
C PHE A 162 -9.26 2.93 6.74
N LYS A 163 -10.28 3.01 7.61
CA LYS A 163 -10.37 2.12 8.75
C LYS A 163 -11.78 1.75 9.20
N HIS A 164 -11.84 0.65 9.96
CA HIS A 164 -13.03 0.10 10.57
C HIS A 164 -14.13 -0.34 9.59
N ALA A 165 -13.77 -0.58 8.31
CA ALA A 165 -14.66 -1.31 7.43
C ALA A 165 -14.79 -2.76 7.92
N PHE A 166 -15.99 -3.32 7.89
CA PHE A 166 -16.21 -4.71 8.22
C PHE A 166 -17.15 -5.37 7.22
N ARG A 167 -16.61 -6.32 6.49
CA ARG A 167 -17.43 -7.14 5.61
C ARG A 167 -18.10 -8.26 6.37
N ASN A 168 -19.43 -8.18 6.48
CA ASN A 168 -20.22 -9.28 6.97
C ASN A 168 -20.17 -10.50 6.03
N TYR A 169 -20.51 -11.67 6.56
CA TYR A 169 -20.67 -12.87 5.76
C TYR A 169 -21.79 -12.66 4.73
N ASP A 170 -21.43 -12.79 3.45
CA ASP A 170 -22.36 -12.77 2.33
C ASP A 170 -21.84 -13.75 1.29
N SER A 171 -22.67 -14.73 0.93
CA SER A 171 -22.33 -15.78 -0.05
C SER A 171 -22.21 -15.27 -1.49
N ALA A 172 -22.65 -14.05 -1.78
CA ALA A 172 -22.89 -13.61 -3.15
C ALA A 172 -21.68 -13.03 -3.88
N SER A 173 -20.56 -12.70 -3.22
CA SER A 173 -19.43 -12.10 -3.93
C SER A 173 -18.08 -12.36 -3.26
N ASN A 174 -17.15 -12.87 -4.05
CA ASN A 174 -15.82 -13.28 -3.59
C ASN A 174 -14.80 -12.13 -3.45
N TYR A 175 -15.15 -10.90 -3.82
CA TYR A 175 -14.19 -9.79 -3.94
C TYR A 175 -14.73 -8.56 -3.24
N LYS A 176 -14.30 -8.29 -2.03
CA LYS A 176 -14.74 -7.10 -1.29
C LYS A 176 -13.64 -6.66 -0.33
N GLY A 177 -13.41 -5.38 -0.23
CA GLY A 177 -12.45 -4.74 0.68
C GLY A 177 -12.96 -3.38 1.13
N ALA A 178 -12.27 -2.73 2.03
CA ALA A 178 -12.58 -1.36 2.41
C ALA A 178 -12.61 -0.43 1.20
N VAL A 179 -11.65 -0.58 0.28
CA VAL A 179 -11.62 0.11 -1.01
C VAL A 179 -11.60 -0.91 -2.14
N MET A 180 -12.56 -0.78 -3.05
CA MET A 180 -12.74 -1.62 -4.23
C MET A 180 -12.45 -0.82 -5.48
N VAL A 181 -11.64 -1.37 -6.38
CA VAL A 181 -11.19 -0.69 -7.60
C VAL A 181 -11.39 -1.59 -8.82
N PHE A 182 -12.19 -1.13 -9.76
CA PHE A 182 -12.51 -1.85 -10.99
C PHE A 182 -12.16 -1.03 -12.21
N ASN A 183 -11.46 -1.65 -13.16
CA ASN A 183 -11.14 -1.07 -14.47
C ASN A 183 -10.64 0.39 -14.37
N THR A 184 -9.61 0.58 -13.54
CA THR A 184 -9.10 1.90 -13.16
C THR A 184 -7.59 1.92 -13.23
N ASP A 185 -7.03 3.02 -13.75
CA ASP A 185 -5.64 3.41 -13.54
C ASP A 185 -5.59 4.21 -12.23
N LEU A 186 -5.00 3.59 -11.20
CA LEU A 186 -4.97 4.14 -9.83
C LEU A 186 -3.57 4.60 -9.46
N ASP A 187 -3.42 5.86 -9.05
CA ASP A 187 -2.24 6.35 -8.34
C ASP A 187 -2.58 6.61 -6.87
N MET A 188 -2.16 5.73 -5.97
CA MET A 188 -2.44 5.80 -4.54
C MET A 188 -1.14 5.98 -3.75
N GLN A 189 -1.05 7.08 -3.01
CA GLN A 189 0.16 7.45 -2.29
C GLN A 189 -0.15 7.97 -0.89
N TRP A 190 0.73 7.67 0.08
CA TRP A 190 0.61 8.10 1.49
C TRP A 190 -0.75 7.76 2.11
N CYS A 191 -1.30 6.60 1.75
CA CYS A 191 -2.57 6.12 2.28
C CYS A 191 -2.35 4.99 3.28
N ASN A 192 -3.24 4.93 4.28
CA ASN A 192 -3.20 3.90 5.31
C ASN A 192 -4.49 3.07 5.27
N PHE A 193 -4.34 1.76 5.39
CA PHE A 193 -5.44 0.80 5.57
C PHE A 193 -5.24 0.12 6.92
N ILE A 194 -6.03 0.52 7.90
CA ILE A 194 -5.79 0.13 9.30
C ILE A 194 -7.05 -0.48 9.89
N GLN A 195 -6.92 -1.68 10.51
CA GLN A 195 -8.01 -2.30 11.26
C GLN A 195 -9.30 -2.46 10.43
N ASN A 196 -9.17 -2.93 9.18
CA ASN A 196 -10.32 -3.32 8.38
C ASN A 196 -10.51 -4.83 8.47
N GLY A 197 -11.75 -5.30 8.51
CA GLY A 197 -12.09 -6.69 8.74
C GLY A 197 -12.98 -7.30 7.66
N ALA A 198 -12.90 -8.64 7.52
CA ALA A 198 -13.80 -9.41 6.70
C ALA A 198 -14.14 -10.75 7.37
N ALA A 199 -15.43 -11.05 7.51
CA ALA A 199 -15.91 -12.31 8.09
C ALA A 199 -15.80 -13.51 7.13
N PHE A 200 -15.44 -13.30 5.88
CA PHE A 200 -15.41 -14.35 4.86
C PHE A 200 -14.35 -14.07 3.77
N ILE A 201 -14.47 -14.75 2.61
CA ILE A 201 -13.55 -14.66 1.48
C ILE A 201 -13.41 -13.20 1.00
N GLY A 202 -12.20 -12.71 0.90
CA GLY A 202 -11.88 -11.44 0.28
C GLY A 202 -10.89 -10.60 1.08
N THR A 203 -10.42 -9.58 0.44
CA THR A 203 -9.49 -8.61 1.00
C THR A 203 -10.27 -7.72 1.98
N SER A 204 -9.69 -7.37 3.10
CA SER A 204 -10.28 -6.38 4.01
C SER A 204 -9.79 -4.95 3.74
N GLY A 205 -8.58 -4.80 3.18
CA GLY A 205 -8.01 -3.50 2.80
C GLY A 205 -8.36 -3.09 1.36
N LEU A 206 -7.39 -3.12 0.45
CA LEU A 206 -7.51 -2.70 -0.94
C LEU A 206 -7.70 -3.90 -1.88
N THR A 207 -8.73 -3.85 -2.72
CA THR A 207 -8.98 -4.85 -3.76
C THR A 207 -8.88 -4.23 -5.15
N LEU A 208 -8.08 -4.83 -6.02
CA LEU A 208 -7.89 -4.42 -7.40
C LEU A 208 -8.44 -5.46 -8.37
N ILE A 209 -9.24 -5.05 -9.34
CA ILE A 209 -9.84 -5.91 -10.37
C ILE A 209 -9.75 -5.21 -11.72
N ALA A 210 -9.14 -5.86 -12.71
CA ALA A 210 -8.93 -5.29 -14.05
C ALA A 210 -8.29 -3.88 -14.02
N SER A 211 -7.46 -3.61 -13.03
CA SER A 211 -6.92 -2.29 -12.72
C SER A 211 -5.41 -2.29 -12.78
N ASP A 212 -4.85 -1.16 -13.19
CA ASP A 212 -3.42 -0.86 -13.14
C ASP A 212 -3.17 0.13 -12.01
N ALA A 213 -2.45 -0.30 -10.97
CA ALA A 213 -2.28 0.49 -9.76
C ALA A 213 -0.81 0.77 -9.46
N ASN A 214 -0.52 2.03 -9.15
CA ASN A 214 0.70 2.43 -8.46
C ASN A 214 0.34 2.72 -6.99
N VAL A 215 0.86 1.91 -6.08
CA VAL A 215 0.62 2.03 -4.64
C VAL A 215 1.97 2.30 -3.98
N SER A 216 2.17 3.50 -3.47
CA SER A 216 3.47 3.88 -2.92
C SER A 216 3.35 4.61 -1.59
N ASP A 217 4.35 4.39 -0.73
CA ASP A 217 4.43 5.05 0.58
C ASP A 217 3.17 4.82 1.45
N CYS A 218 2.54 3.64 1.32
CA CYS A 218 1.30 3.28 2.00
C CYS A 218 1.53 2.27 3.13
N VAL A 219 0.65 2.30 4.12
CA VAL A 219 0.67 1.39 5.27
C VAL A 219 -0.58 0.51 5.26
N PHE A 220 -0.38 -0.80 5.40
CA PHE A 220 -1.43 -1.79 5.58
C PHE A 220 -1.17 -2.51 6.90
N SER A 221 -1.93 -2.18 7.94
CA SER A 221 -1.68 -2.70 9.28
C SER A 221 -2.95 -3.17 9.99
N GLU A 222 -2.83 -4.26 10.75
CA GLU A 222 -3.90 -4.82 11.58
C GLU A 222 -5.20 -5.14 10.81
N ASN A 223 -5.11 -5.33 9.48
CA ASN A 223 -6.26 -5.80 8.73
C ASN A 223 -6.44 -7.30 8.91
N PHE A 224 -7.69 -7.77 8.95
CA PHE A 224 -7.95 -9.18 9.19
C PHE A 224 -9.05 -9.76 8.30
N SER A 225 -9.00 -11.07 8.09
CA SER A 225 -10.06 -11.81 7.42
C SER A 225 -10.20 -13.22 7.98
N SER A 226 -11.28 -13.91 7.59
CA SER A 226 -11.48 -15.30 8.02
C SER A 226 -11.02 -16.31 6.98
N GLU A 227 -10.65 -15.91 5.75
CA GLU A 227 -10.24 -16.89 4.71
C GLU A 227 -9.08 -16.43 3.82
N LYS A 228 -9.24 -15.44 2.93
CA LYS A 228 -8.28 -15.17 1.85
C LYS A 228 -8.02 -13.69 1.69
N GLY A 229 -6.75 -13.32 1.65
CA GLY A 229 -6.30 -11.97 1.35
C GLY A 229 -6.75 -10.97 2.40
N THR A 230 -5.86 -10.42 3.17
CA THR A 230 -6.28 -9.47 4.20
C THR A 230 -6.03 -8.04 3.78
N ALA A 231 -4.79 -7.65 3.46
CA ALA A 231 -4.47 -6.25 3.25
C ALA A 231 -4.62 -5.82 1.79
N LEU A 232 -4.01 -6.53 0.85
CA LEU A 232 -4.06 -6.23 -0.58
C LEU A 232 -4.43 -7.47 -1.39
N GLY A 233 -5.43 -7.37 -2.25
CA GLY A 233 -5.87 -8.44 -3.14
C GLY A 233 -5.94 -8.02 -4.60
N LEU A 234 -5.40 -8.87 -5.48
CA LEU A 234 -5.43 -8.70 -6.93
C LEU A 234 -6.24 -9.85 -7.56
N PHE A 235 -7.27 -9.51 -8.33
CA PHE A 235 -8.18 -10.49 -8.92
C PHE A 235 -8.55 -10.15 -10.35
N THR A 236 -9.00 -11.14 -11.11
CA THR A 236 -9.70 -10.96 -12.39
C THR A 236 -11.20 -11.04 -12.18
N SER A 237 -11.98 -10.58 -13.14
CA SER A 237 -13.43 -10.69 -13.17
C SER A 237 -13.90 -11.21 -14.51
N SER A 238 -14.98 -12.00 -14.53
CA SER A 238 -15.63 -12.43 -15.77
C SER A 238 -16.26 -11.26 -16.56
N THR A 239 -16.58 -10.18 -15.88
CA THR A 239 -17.07 -8.93 -16.51
C THR A 239 -16.00 -8.28 -17.38
N TYR A 240 -14.72 -8.42 -16.98
CA TYR A 240 -13.54 -7.91 -17.66
C TYR A 240 -12.68 -9.09 -18.14
N ALA A 241 -13.15 -9.80 -19.15
CA ALA A 241 -12.58 -11.10 -19.55
C ALA A 241 -11.51 -11.03 -20.65
N GLY A 242 -11.35 -9.87 -21.34
CA GLY A 242 -10.37 -9.70 -22.42
C GLY A 242 -8.93 -9.57 -21.89
N ASP A 243 -7.95 -9.83 -22.74
CA ASP A 243 -6.53 -9.72 -22.41
C ASP A 243 -6.10 -8.27 -22.15
N GLU A 244 -6.87 -7.31 -22.61
CA GLU A 244 -6.70 -5.87 -22.34
C GLU A 244 -6.99 -5.50 -20.87
N TYR A 245 -7.70 -6.35 -20.12
CA TYR A 245 -8.04 -6.11 -18.71
C TYR A 245 -7.04 -6.77 -17.77
N LEU A 246 -5.84 -6.23 -17.71
CA LEU A 246 -4.84 -6.64 -16.74
C LEU A 246 -5.23 -6.19 -15.34
N THR A 247 -4.87 -6.98 -14.35
CA THR A 247 -4.81 -6.55 -12.96
C THR A 247 -3.35 -6.55 -12.55
N GLN A 248 -2.76 -5.38 -12.46
CA GLN A 248 -1.38 -5.25 -12.03
C GLN A 248 -1.21 -4.19 -10.97
N ALA A 249 -0.25 -4.38 -10.09
CA ALA A 249 0.10 -3.41 -9.06
C ALA A 249 1.61 -3.25 -8.95
N VAL A 250 2.08 -2.02 -9.06
CA VAL A 250 3.40 -1.60 -8.59
C VAL A 250 3.22 -1.14 -7.14
N VAL A 251 3.74 -1.92 -6.21
CA VAL A 251 3.69 -1.67 -4.77
C VAL A 251 5.11 -1.36 -4.30
N GLN A 252 5.38 -0.13 -3.95
CA GLN A 252 6.73 0.31 -3.62
C GLN A 252 6.79 1.20 -2.39
N ARG A 253 7.81 1.01 -1.57
CA ARG A 253 8.02 1.71 -0.30
C ARG A 253 6.84 1.60 0.67
N CYS A 254 6.13 0.47 0.60
CA CYS A 254 4.98 0.20 1.43
C CYS A 254 5.34 -0.63 2.66
N GLN A 255 4.45 -0.58 3.65
CA GLN A 255 4.53 -1.37 4.87
C GLN A 255 3.28 -2.24 5.01
N PHE A 256 3.48 -3.54 5.23
CA PHE A 256 2.44 -4.51 5.55
C PHE A 256 2.81 -5.16 6.88
N THR A 257 2.09 -4.83 7.96
CA THR A 257 2.43 -5.31 9.30
C THR A 257 1.19 -5.72 10.07
N ASP A 258 1.33 -6.75 10.90
CA ASP A 258 0.29 -7.20 11.82
C ASP A 258 -1.06 -7.56 11.15
N ASN A 259 -1.04 -7.90 9.84
CA ASN A 259 -2.25 -8.37 9.17
C ASN A 259 -2.44 -9.86 9.48
N TYR A 260 -3.67 -10.29 9.80
CA TYR A 260 -3.89 -11.62 10.37
C TYR A 260 -5.19 -12.28 9.93
N PHE A 261 -5.29 -13.58 10.18
CA PHE A 261 -6.52 -14.35 10.06
C PHE A 261 -7.15 -14.59 11.43
N THR A 262 -8.48 -14.47 11.49
CA THR A 262 -9.27 -14.82 12.67
C THR A 262 -10.51 -15.59 12.26
N THR A 263 -10.96 -16.48 13.12
CA THR A 263 -12.20 -17.22 12.95
C THR A 263 -13.34 -16.67 13.80
N ASP A 264 -13.11 -15.59 14.56
CA ASP A 264 -14.08 -15.02 15.50
C ASP A 264 -15.40 -14.63 14.84
N TYR A 265 -15.36 -14.29 13.56
CA TYR A 265 -16.53 -13.86 12.78
C TYR A 265 -16.95 -14.90 11.73
N TYR A 266 -16.43 -16.13 11.81
CA TYR A 266 -16.78 -17.17 10.85
C TYR A 266 -18.22 -17.64 11.11
N PRO A 267 -19.06 -17.79 10.06
CA PRO A 267 -20.46 -18.13 10.28
C PRO A 267 -20.61 -19.52 10.87
N GLU A 268 -21.46 -19.66 11.88
CA GLU A 268 -21.79 -20.94 12.50
C GLU A 268 -22.31 -21.97 11.47
N SER A 269 -23.01 -21.52 10.42
CA SER A 269 -23.51 -22.36 9.34
C SER A 269 -22.43 -23.05 8.51
N GLU A 270 -21.21 -22.52 8.53
CA GLU A 270 -20.04 -23.05 7.84
C GLU A 270 -19.08 -23.79 8.80
N CYS A 271 -19.45 -23.91 10.06
CA CYS A 271 -18.71 -24.65 11.06
C CYS A 271 -19.10 -26.15 11.06
N GLY A 272 -18.16 -27.01 11.40
CA GLY A 272 -18.43 -28.42 11.65
C GLY A 272 -19.20 -28.66 12.96
N GLU A 273 -19.52 -29.91 13.26
CA GLU A 273 -20.24 -30.31 14.49
C GLU A 273 -19.50 -29.89 15.78
N ASP A 274 -18.21 -29.62 15.69
CA ASP A 274 -17.35 -29.14 16.77
C ASP A 274 -17.34 -27.60 16.93
N GLY A 275 -18.21 -26.89 16.21
CA GLY A 275 -18.33 -25.45 16.22
C GLY A 275 -17.16 -24.69 15.56
N LYS A 276 -16.34 -25.39 14.78
CA LYS A 276 -15.15 -24.81 14.16
C LYS A 276 -15.27 -24.78 12.64
N PRO A 277 -14.62 -23.83 11.95
CA PRO A 277 -14.67 -23.71 10.51
C PRO A 277 -14.32 -25.03 9.82
N ALA A 278 -15.24 -25.55 8.99
CA ALA A 278 -15.06 -26.80 8.29
C ALA A 278 -13.90 -26.78 7.26
N TYR A 279 -13.43 -25.58 6.90
CA TYR A 279 -12.47 -25.35 5.82
C TYR A 279 -11.26 -24.53 6.27
N THR A 280 -10.43 -25.17 7.06
CA THR A 280 -9.17 -24.57 7.54
C THR A 280 -8.08 -24.42 6.46
N ASN A 281 -8.29 -24.90 5.24
CA ASN A 281 -7.32 -24.82 4.14
C ASN A 281 -7.50 -23.60 3.22
N LYS A 282 -8.25 -22.59 3.67
CA LYS A 282 -8.57 -21.40 2.87
C LYS A 282 -7.82 -20.11 3.30
N LEU A 283 -7.01 -20.19 4.37
CA LEU A 283 -6.27 -19.04 4.92
C LEU A 283 -5.06 -18.70 4.04
N ARG A 284 -5.17 -17.69 3.17
CA ARG A 284 -4.19 -17.43 2.10
C ARG A 284 -3.87 -15.95 1.93
N GLY A 285 -2.57 -15.62 2.01
CA GLY A 285 -2.07 -14.28 1.74
C GLY A 285 -2.48 -13.27 2.79
N SER A 286 -1.93 -13.33 4.00
CA SER A 286 -2.31 -12.40 5.07
C SER A 286 -1.95 -10.96 4.77
N ALA A 287 -0.91 -10.69 3.99
CA ALA A 287 -0.57 -9.35 3.54
C ALA A 287 -1.00 -9.12 2.09
N ILE A 288 -0.54 -9.94 1.14
CA ILE A 288 -0.79 -9.75 -0.28
C ILE A 288 -1.26 -11.06 -0.92
N PHE A 289 -2.34 -11.00 -1.67
CA PHE A 289 -2.94 -12.16 -2.33
C PHE A 289 -3.28 -11.92 -3.80
N LEU A 290 -2.66 -12.70 -4.69
CA LEU A 290 -3.02 -12.78 -6.10
C LEU A 290 -4.01 -13.92 -6.28
N GLY A 291 -5.30 -13.59 -6.26
CA GLY A 291 -6.38 -14.55 -6.00
C GLY A 291 -6.99 -15.24 -7.21
N SER A 292 -6.55 -14.92 -8.42
CA SER A 292 -7.05 -15.54 -9.66
C SER A 292 -6.00 -16.40 -10.33
N SER A 293 -6.39 -17.58 -10.83
CA SER A 293 -5.50 -18.44 -11.62
C SER A 293 -5.41 -17.92 -13.07
N ASP A 294 -4.75 -16.77 -13.26
CA ASP A 294 -4.78 -16.03 -14.50
C ASP A 294 -3.45 -15.28 -14.74
N GLU A 295 -2.93 -15.34 -15.96
CA GLU A 295 -1.69 -14.66 -16.36
C GLU A 295 -1.83 -13.14 -16.44
N ARG A 296 -3.06 -12.63 -16.39
CA ARG A 296 -3.35 -11.19 -16.33
C ARG A 296 -3.14 -10.58 -14.95
N VAL A 297 -2.82 -11.37 -13.92
CA VAL A 297 -2.57 -10.86 -12.56
C VAL A 297 -1.09 -10.75 -12.31
N ARG A 298 -0.61 -9.53 -12.03
CA ARG A 298 0.82 -9.24 -11.82
C ARG A 298 1.05 -8.35 -10.60
N LEU A 299 2.06 -8.69 -9.83
CA LEU A 299 2.54 -7.88 -8.69
C LEU A 299 3.99 -7.49 -8.92
N TYR A 300 4.30 -6.24 -8.71
CA TYR A 300 5.66 -5.71 -8.59
C TYR A 300 5.80 -5.17 -7.17
N LEU A 301 6.39 -5.95 -6.27
CA LEU A 301 6.67 -5.57 -4.89
C LEU A 301 8.12 -5.12 -4.77
N VAL A 302 8.33 -3.86 -4.44
CA VAL A 302 9.64 -3.23 -4.50
C VAL A 302 9.91 -2.40 -3.27
N ASN A 303 11.10 -2.49 -2.72
CA ASN A 303 11.54 -1.65 -1.60
C ASN A 303 10.51 -1.58 -0.45
N SER A 304 9.89 -2.69 -0.09
CA SER A 304 8.78 -2.72 0.86
C SER A 304 9.05 -3.64 2.05
N LEU A 305 8.46 -3.30 3.20
CA LEU A 305 8.46 -4.10 4.41
C LEU A 305 7.17 -4.93 4.49
N VAL A 306 7.33 -6.23 4.67
CA VAL A 306 6.23 -7.16 4.96
C VAL A 306 6.64 -7.93 6.22
N ALA A 307 6.20 -7.48 7.39
CA ALA A 307 6.70 -8.00 8.66
C ALA A 307 5.56 -8.34 9.63
N ASP A 308 5.80 -9.36 10.43
CA ASP A 308 4.92 -9.78 11.52
C ASP A 308 3.45 -9.97 11.11
N ASN A 309 3.23 -10.49 9.88
CA ASN A 309 1.91 -10.85 9.40
C ASN A 309 1.62 -12.31 9.71
N TYR A 310 0.39 -12.60 10.15
CA TYR A 310 0.04 -13.89 10.69
C TYR A 310 -0.74 -14.73 9.67
N THR A 311 -0.20 -15.88 9.35
CA THR A 311 -0.84 -16.83 8.44
C THR A 311 -0.76 -18.25 8.99
N GLU A 312 -1.80 -19.04 8.77
CA GLU A 312 -1.83 -20.45 9.10
C GLU A 312 -1.79 -21.31 7.83
N GLY A 313 -0.62 -21.76 7.44
CA GLY A 313 -0.43 -22.77 6.41
C GLY A 313 -0.26 -22.27 4.99
N PHE A 314 -0.29 -20.94 4.73
CA PHE A 314 -0.06 -20.36 3.41
C PHE A 314 0.78 -19.08 3.51
N GLY A 315 1.39 -18.64 2.39
CA GLY A 315 2.30 -17.50 2.39
C GLY A 315 1.66 -16.18 2.81
N VAL A 316 2.44 -15.36 3.47
CA VAL A 316 2.09 -13.97 3.75
C VAL A 316 1.90 -13.21 2.44
N VAL A 317 2.80 -13.40 1.47
CA VAL A 317 2.64 -13.02 0.07
C VAL A 317 2.33 -14.28 -0.73
N MET A 318 1.19 -14.33 -1.39
CA MET A 318 0.75 -15.53 -2.07
C MET A 318 0.20 -15.29 -3.47
N GLY A 319 0.68 -16.08 -4.44
CA GLY A 319 0.19 -16.10 -5.82
C GLY A 319 -0.46 -17.42 -6.22
N TYR A 320 -1.57 -17.32 -6.95
CA TYR A 320 -2.26 -18.45 -7.58
C TYR A 320 -1.60 -18.85 -8.91
N PRO A 321 -1.97 -20.04 -9.49
CA PRO A 321 -1.40 -20.52 -10.75
C PRO A 321 -1.55 -19.52 -11.90
N GLY A 322 -0.46 -19.29 -12.63
CA GLY A 322 -0.44 -18.36 -13.77
C GLY A 322 -0.10 -16.91 -13.39
N THR A 323 -0.25 -16.51 -12.13
CA THR A 323 0.09 -15.13 -11.71
C THR A 323 1.60 -14.86 -11.79
N THR A 324 1.97 -13.60 -11.94
CA THR A 324 3.37 -13.18 -11.98
C THR A 324 3.71 -12.29 -10.78
N MET A 325 4.80 -12.61 -10.08
CA MET A 325 5.30 -11.81 -8.96
C MET A 325 6.75 -11.40 -9.22
N TYR A 326 7.00 -10.09 -9.20
CA TYR A 326 8.34 -9.50 -9.15
C TYR A 326 8.56 -8.96 -7.75
N MET A 327 9.60 -9.44 -7.07
CA MET A 327 9.95 -9.03 -5.72
C MET A 327 11.40 -8.58 -5.69
N ILE A 328 11.64 -7.29 -5.48
CA ILE A 328 12.97 -6.69 -5.59
C ILE A 328 13.24 -5.79 -4.38
N SER A 329 14.34 -6.07 -3.70
CA SER A 329 14.81 -5.28 -2.55
C SER A 329 13.75 -5.16 -1.44
N ASN A 330 13.03 -6.23 -1.13
CA ASN A 330 12.05 -6.26 -0.05
C ASN A 330 12.61 -6.89 1.21
N THR A 331 12.00 -6.53 2.34
CA THR A 331 12.20 -7.20 3.61
C THR A 331 10.89 -7.90 3.99
N ILE A 332 10.86 -9.24 3.85
CA ILE A 332 9.75 -10.10 4.26
C ILE A 332 10.23 -10.88 5.47
N ALA A 333 9.77 -10.48 6.66
CA ALA A 333 10.37 -10.97 7.90
C ALA A 333 9.31 -11.13 8.99
N ASN A 334 9.16 -12.35 9.50
CA ASN A 334 8.22 -12.60 10.59
C ASN A 334 8.98 -13.10 11.82
N LYS A 335 8.76 -12.42 12.96
CA LYS A 335 9.18 -12.91 14.29
C LYS A 335 8.30 -14.08 14.72
N ASP A 336 8.72 -14.74 15.77
CA ASP A 336 7.86 -15.72 16.46
C ASP A 336 6.64 -15.01 17.06
N TYR A 337 5.52 -15.69 17.06
CA TYR A 337 4.27 -15.14 17.57
C TYR A 337 4.38 -14.83 19.06
N THR A 338 3.89 -13.67 19.45
CA THR A 338 3.63 -13.38 20.87
C THR A 338 2.45 -14.25 21.36
N ALA A 339 2.33 -14.43 22.66
CA ALA A 339 1.21 -15.17 23.24
C ALA A 339 -0.17 -14.57 22.86
N GLU A 340 -0.25 -13.25 22.70
CA GLU A 340 -1.47 -12.57 22.26
C GLU A 340 -1.80 -12.86 20.80
N GLN A 341 -0.80 -12.82 19.93
CA GLN A 341 -0.93 -13.15 18.52
C GLN A 341 -1.26 -14.63 18.32
N GLU A 342 -0.64 -15.50 19.11
CA GLU A 342 -0.97 -16.92 19.15
C GLU A 342 -2.42 -17.15 19.57
N ALA A 343 -2.92 -16.40 20.56
CA ALA A 343 -4.30 -16.49 21.01
C ALA A 343 -5.30 -16.04 19.95
N ARG A 344 -5.00 -14.98 19.17
CA ARG A 344 -5.85 -14.52 18.06
C ARG A 344 -5.95 -15.54 16.94
N THR A 345 -4.87 -16.25 16.64
CA THR A 345 -4.81 -17.25 15.56
C THR A 345 -5.38 -18.60 15.96
N VAL A 346 -5.31 -18.98 17.22
CA VAL A 346 -5.68 -20.30 17.72
C VAL A 346 -7.13 -20.40 18.22
N ALA A 347 -7.75 -19.27 18.58
CA ALA A 347 -9.09 -19.26 19.20
C ALA A 347 -10.18 -19.95 18.34
N GLY A 348 -9.99 -20.05 17.04
CA GLY A 348 -10.91 -20.72 16.12
C GLY A 348 -10.34 -21.94 15.38
N ASN A 349 -9.12 -22.36 15.60
CA ASN A 349 -8.48 -23.37 14.75
C ASN A 349 -8.39 -24.75 15.36
N ASN A 350 -8.97 -25.75 14.68
CA ASN A 350 -8.85 -27.18 15.03
C ASN A 350 -7.44 -27.74 14.77
N ASN A 351 -6.48 -26.92 14.38
CA ASN A 351 -5.17 -27.41 14.05
C ASN A 351 -4.37 -27.64 15.32
N THR A 352 -4.33 -28.89 15.75
CA THR A 352 -3.48 -29.34 16.88
C THR A 352 -1.97 -29.23 16.59
N THR A 353 -1.61 -28.69 15.45
CA THR A 353 -0.22 -28.55 15.02
C THR A 353 0.08 -27.07 14.84
N LYS A 354 0.50 -26.46 15.94
CA LYS A 354 0.95 -25.06 16.06
C LYS A 354 2.07 -24.66 15.08
N ASP A 355 2.59 -25.61 14.31
CA ASP A 355 3.82 -25.43 13.55
C ASP A 355 3.61 -25.25 12.05
N VAL A 356 2.38 -25.37 11.55
CA VAL A 356 2.12 -25.26 10.13
C VAL A 356 1.77 -23.84 9.75
N GLY A 357 2.66 -23.18 9.05
CA GLY A 357 2.46 -21.84 8.50
C GLY A 357 3.01 -20.68 9.33
N ARG A 358 3.57 -20.94 10.51
CA ARG A 358 4.34 -19.95 11.24
C ARG A 358 5.59 -19.59 10.47
N GLY A 359 5.48 -18.86 9.43
CA GLY A 359 6.69 -18.44 8.82
C GLY A 359 6.77 -18.54 7.32
N LEU A 360 5.74 -18.98 6.64
CA LEU A 360 5.75 -18.99 5.19
C LEU A 360 5.65 -17.56 4.66
N GLY A 361 6.80 -16.98 4.32
CA GLY A 361 6.87 -15.60 3.81
C GLY A 361 6.25 -15.49 2.41
N VAL A 362 6.71 -16.33 1.47
CA VAL A 362 6.27 -16.30 0.07
C VAL A 362 5.78 -17.67 -0.38
N MET A 363 4.61 -17.70 -0.99
CA MET A 363 4.07 -18.90 -1.60
C MET A 363 3.58 -18.66 -3.03
N SER A 364 3.95 -19.53 -3.96
CA SER A 364 3.44 -19.51 -5.32
C SER A 364 2.93 -20.89 -5.75
N TYR A 365 1.71 -20.92 -6.26
CA TYR A 365 1.09 -22.11 -6.84
C TYR A 365 1.24 -22.17 -8.36
N GLY A 366 2.46 -22.43 -8.87
CA GLY A 366 2.67 -22.58 -10.30
C GLY A 366 2.52 -21.27 -11.09
N GLY A 367 2.97 -20.16 -10.50
CA GLY A 367 3.09 -18.84 -11.14
C GLY A 367 4.52 -18.56 -11.60
N TYR A 368 4.73 -17.37 -12.15
CA TYR A 368 6.03 -16.87 -12.59
C TYR A 368 6.60 -15.96 -11.51
N ASN A 369 7.79 -16.29 -11.00
CA ASN A 369 8.39 -15.57 -9.89
C ASN A 369 9.76 -15.04 -10.27
N TYR A 370 9.99 -13.76 -10.00
CA TYR A 370 11.24 -13.03 -10.22
C TYR A 370 11.66 -12.40 -8.90
N MET A 371 12.81 -12.78 -8.38
CA MET A 371 13.27 -12.31 -7.06
C MET A 371 14.72 -11.88 -7.10
N ALA A 372 15.02 -10.71 -6.54
CA ALA A 372 16.37 -10.17 -6.41
C ALA A 372 16.52 -9.32 -5.15
N ASN A 373 17.63 -9.49 -4.48
CA ASN A 373 18.05 -8.60 -3.39
C ASN A 373 17.05 -8.53 -2.21
N ASN A 374 16.37 -9.63 -1.88
CA ASN A 374 15.37 -9.66 -0.81
C ASN A 374 15.90 -10.33 0.46
N TYR A 375 15.41 -9.88 1.62
CA TYR A 375 15.33 -10.70 2.82
C TYR A 375 13.98 -11.40 2.87
N ILE A 376 13.97 -12.74 3.07
CA ILE A 376 12.75 -13.54 3.24
C ILE A 376 13.03 -14.54 4.37
N VAL A 377 12.82 -14.11 5.61
CA VAL A 377 13.24 -14.86 6.79
C VAL A 377 12.13 -14.97 7.84
N ASN A 378 12.18 -16.04 8.60
CA ASN A 378 11.24 -16.37 9.66
C ASN A 378 11.95 -16.57 10.99
N ALA A 379 11.19 -16.64 12.08
CA ALA A 379 11.72 -16.88 13.42
C ALA A 379 12.56 -18.15 13.50
N VAL A 380 12.11 -19.23 12.86
CA VAL A 380 12.76 -20.53 12.89
C VAL A 380 12.93 -21.13 11.50
N LEU A 381 13.97 -21.90 11.31
CA LEU A 381 14.13 -22.73 10.13
C LEU A 381 13.22 -23.97 10.23
N GLY A 382 12.63 -24.34 9.09
CA GLY A 382 11.92 -25.61 9.02
C GLY A 382 12.87 -26.80 9.16
N GLU A 383 12.73 -27.58 10.24
CA GLU A 383 13.61 -28.72 10.53
C GLU A 383 13.34 -29.94 9.66
N SER A 384 12.14 -30.05 9.12
CA SER A 384 11.74 -31.15 8.22
C SER A 384 10.57 -30.77 7.35
N ALA A 385 10.52 -31.33 6.12
CA ALA A 385 9.35 -31.17 5.29
C ALA A 385 8.10 -31.77 5.98
N PRO A 386 6.97 -31.05 6.02
CA PRO A 386 6.68 -29.73 5.45
C PRO A 386 6.62 -28.59 6.48
N SER A 387 7.53 -28.49 7.44
CA SER A 387 7.50 -27.45 8.47
C SER A 387 8.20 -26.17 8.04
N ASN A 388 7.42 -25.09 7.96
CA ASN A 388 7.86 -23.67 7.94
C ASN A 388 8.95 -23.23 6.94
N PRO A 389 8.86 -23.53 5.61
CA PRO A 389 9.76 -22.89 4.68
C PRO A 389 9.49 -21.38 4.63
N ALA A 390 10.53 -20.58 4.43
CA ALA A 390 10.36 -19.16 4.15
C ALA A 390 9.77 -18.93 2.76
N ILE A 391 10.09 -19.80 1.82
CA ILE A 391 9.62 -19.78 0.44
C ILE A 391 9.10 -21.15 0.05
N LEU A 392 7.89 -21.20 -0.48
CA LEU A 392 7.31 -22.40 -1.06
C LEU A 392 6.87 -22.15 -2.51
N LEU A 393 7.50 -22.84 -3.43
CA LEU A 393 7.06 -22.90 -4.82
C LEU A 393 6.42 -24.26 -5.08
N SER A 394 5.20 -24.26 -5.54
CA SER A 394 4.44 -25.47 -5.84
C SER A 394 4.09 -25.52 -7.33
N ARG A 395 4.23 -26.69 -7.93
CA ARG A 395 3.76 -26.94 -9.29
C ARG A 395 2.30 -27.38 -9.24
N ASN A 396 1.39 -26.58 -9.79
CA ASN A 396 -0.04 -26.92 -9.77
C ASN A 396 -0.40 -28.07 -10.73
N SER A 397 0.28 -28.17 -11.87
CA SER A 397 0.04 -29.26 -12.86
C SER A 397 1.19 -29.32 -13.87
N ALA A 398 1.20 -30.39 -14.69
CA ALA A 398 2.14 -30.48 -15.80
C ALA A 398 2.02 -29.34 -16.83
N THR A 399 0.86 -28.69 -16.88
CA THR A 399 0.53 -27.60 -17.82
C THR A 399 0.80 -26.20 -17.26
N ARG A 400 1.01 -26.05 -15.95
CA ARG A 400 1.31 -24.76 -15.29
C ARG A 400 2.47 -24.92 -14.32
N PRO A 401 3.70 -25.09 -14.82
CA PRO A 401 4.87 -25.16 -13.97
C PRO A 401 5.09 -23.81 -13.30
N GLY A 402 5.37 -23.81 -12.00
CA GLY A 402 5.94 -22.65 -11.35
C GLY A 402 7.36 -22.39 -11.88
N THR A 403 7.71 -21.15 -12.12
CA THR A 403 9.07 -20.76 -12.48
C THR A 403 9.64 -19.86 -11.40
N TRP A 404 10.94 -19.96 -11.25
CA TRP A 404 11.73 -19.11 -10.37
C TRP A 404 12.89 -18.52 -11.15
N ASN A 405 12.95 -17.20 -11.16
CA ASN A 405 14.04 -16.46 -11.78
C ASN A 405 14.72 -15.62 -10.70
N SER A 406 15.98 -15.94 -10.41
CA SER A 406 16.76 -15.18 -9.44
C SER A 406 17.67 -14.18 -10.13
N GLY A 407 17.55 -12.91 -9.72
CA GLY A 407 18.52 -11.86 -10.03
C GLY A 407 19.68 -11.83 -9.04
N GLY A 408 19.70 -12.74 -8.07
CA GLY A 408 20.76 -12.86 -7.07
C GLY A 408 20.51 -12.12 -5.76
N TYR A 409 21.35 -12.45 -4.79
CA TYR A 409 21.40 -11.84 -3.46
C TYR A 409 20.08 -11.91 -2.67
N ASN A 410 19.28 -12.96 -2.88
CA ASN A 410 18.18 -13.26 -1.98
C ASN A 410 18.72 -13.99 -0.74
N ILE A 411 18.44 -13.48 0.43
CA ILE A 411 18.82 -14.06 1.72
C ILE A 411 17.54 -14.59 2.36
N SER A 412 17.43 -15.89 2.51
CA SER A 412 16.18 -16.50 2.96
C SER A 412 16.38 -17.55 4.05
N GLY A 413 15.27 -17.90 4.68
CA GLY A 413 15.13 -19.16 5.38
C GLY A 413 15.11 -20.33 4.38
N THR A 414 14.58 -21.47 4.81
CA THR A 414 14.48 -22.65 3.93
C THR A 414 13.56 -22.37 2.74
N ALA A 415 13.98 -22.72 1.53
CA ALA A 415 13.18 -22.63 0.31
C ALA A 415 12.88 -24.01 -0.25
N TRP A 416 11.62 -24.26 -0.59
CA TRP A 416 11.17 -25.56 -1.09
C TRP A 416 10.46 -25.48 -2.43
N TYR A 417 10.68 -26.52 -3.24
CA TYR A 417 9.95 -26.76 -4.48
C TYR A 417 9.18 -28.05 -4.37
N CYS A 418 7.87 -28.01 -4.63
CA CYS A 418 7.00 -29.16 -4.68
C CYS A 418 6.59 -29.44 -6.12
N THR A 419 6.87 -30.64 -6.62
CA THR A 419 6.50 -31.07 -7.98
C THR A 419 5.03 -31.49 -8.09
N THR A 420 4.37 -31.72 -6.96
CA THR A 420 2.95 -32.07 -6.84
C THR A 420 2.21 -31.01 -6.06
N TRP A 421 0.88 -30.97 -6.22
CA TRP A 421 0.04 -30.17 -5.36
C TRP A 421 0.20 -30.64 -3.92
N ALA A 422 0.98 -29.94 -3.15
CA ALA A 422 1.07 -30.13 -1.72
C ALA A 422 0.67 -28.85 -1.02
N THR A 423 -0.32 -28.94 -0.18
CA THR A 423 -0.50 -27.91 0.83
C THR A 423 0.43 -28.23 1.99
N PRO A 424 1.05 -27.26 2.66
CA PRO A 424 1.82 -27.47 3.89
C PRO A 424 1.02 -28.23 4.95
N ARG A 425 -0.26 -28.34 4.76
CA ARG A 425 -1.24 -28.93 5.66
C ARG A 425 -1.55 -30.40 5.37
N ASP A 426 -1.33 -30.87 4.15
CA ASP A 426 -1.59 -32.28 3.81
C ASP A 426 -0.37 -33.13 4.19
N ARG A 427 -0.25 -33.41 5.50
CA ARG A 427 0.83 -34.21 6.09
C ARG A 427 0.75 -35.68 5.71
N THR A 428 -0.34 -36.14 5.11
CA THR A 428 -0.50 -37.53 4.69
C THR A 428 0.15 -37.79 3.33
N GLN A 429 0.40 -36.71 2.55
CA GLN A 429 1.16 -36.81 1.31
C GLN A 429 2.56 -36.23 1.59
N THR A 430 3.56 -37.08 1.62
CA THR A 430 4.95 -36.66 1.50
C THR A 430 5.12 -36.04 0.10
N PRO A 431 5.18 -34.72 -0.04
CA PRO A 431 5.44 -34.13 -1.35
C PRO A 431 6.81 -34.62 -1.81
N GLU A 432 6.92 -34.96 -3.10
CA GLU A 432 8.24 -35.15 -3.71
C GLU A 432 8.94 -33.78 -3.70
N ILE A 433 9.57 -33.49 -2.59
CA ILE A 433 10.43 -32.33 -2.44
C ILE A 433 11.68 -32.65 -3.22
N GLN A 434 11.86 -31.94 -4.32
CA GLN A 434 13.18 -31.94 -4.93
C GLN A 434 14.10 -31.13 -4.02
N ALA A 435 15.07 -31.78 -3.44
CA ALA A 435 16.06 -31.19 -2.53
C ALA A 435 17.01 -30.19 -3.23
N THR A 436 16.73 -29.78 -4.45
CA THR A 436 17.43 -28.71 -5.12
C THR A 436 16.81 -27.40 -4.69
N SER A 437 17.53 -26.69 -3.86
CA SER A 437 17.29 -25.30 -3.54
C SER A 437 16.94 -24.50 -4.79
N LEU A 438 15.78 -23.85 -4.79
CA LEU A 438 15.38 -22.98 -5.88
C LEU A 438 16.24 -21.71 -5.98
N LEU A 439 16.85 -21.31 -4.88
CA LEU A 439 17.63 -20.09 -4.79
C LEU A 439 19.04 -20.22 -5.37
N TYR A 440 19.55 -21.41 -5.57
CA TYR A 440 20.88 -21.62 -6.21
C TYR A 440 20.89 -21.41 -7.73
N LEU A 441 19.89 -20.75 -8.30
CA LEU A 441 19.96 -20.29 -9.70
C LEU A 441 20.99 -19.18 -9.89
N SER A 442 21.29 -18.43 -8.80
CA SER A 442 22.41 -17.49 -8.73
C SER A 442 23.32 -17.89 -7.55
N GLY A 443 24.64 -18.03 -7.79
CA GLY A 443 25.60 -18.36 -6.74
C GLY A 443 25.71 -17.35 -5.59
N ASN A 444 25.00 -16.24 -5.69
CA ASN A 444 24.95 -15.17 -4.67
C ASN A 444 23.71 -15.27 -3.75
N ASP A 445 22.76 -16.13 -4.07
CA ASP A 445 21.63 -16.41 -3.18
C ASP A 445 22.09 -17.23 -1.97
N LYS A 446 21.49 -17.00 -0.80
CA LYS A 446 21.82 -17.68 0.45
C LYS A 446 20.57 -18.16 1.16
N GLU A 447 20.63 -19.37 1.67
CA GLU A 447 19.57 -20.01 2.45
C GLU A 447 19.98 -20.27 3.89
N THR A 448 18.99 -20.75 4.68
CA THR A 448 19.17 -21.16 6.08
C THR A 448 19.46 -20.02 7.05
N TYR A 449 18.92 -18.82 6.76
CA TYR A 449 18.94 -17.69 7.68
C TYR A 449 17.60 -17.58 8.42
N THR A 450 17.68 -17.34 9.71
CA THR A 450 16.50 -16.99 10.54
C THR A 450 16.36 -15.48 10.65
N TYR A 451 15.23 -15.03 11.20
CA TYR A 451 15.06 -13.62 11.57
C TYR A 451 16.20 -13.13 12.48
N ALA A 452 16.56 -13.91 13.50
CA ALA A 452 17.62 -13.56 14.44
C ALA A 452 19.00 -13.45 13.78
N ASP A 453 19.30 -14.28 12.78
CA ASP A 453 20.58 -14.21 12.05
C ASP A 453 20.74 -12.90 11.26
N VAL A 454 19.62 -12.33 10.77
CA VAL A 454 19.63 -11.12 9.96
C VAL A 454 19.42 -9.87 10.79
N PHE A 455 18.44 -9.89 11.68
CA PHE A 455 17.94 -8.71 12.39
C PHE A 455 18.24 -8.73 13.90
N GLY A 456 18.71 -9.86 14.47
CA GLY A 456 18.89 -10.03 15.91
C GLY A 456 17.55 -9.86 16.63
N GLU A 457 17.54 -9.04 17.66
CA GLU A 457 16.34 -8.67 18.42
C GLU A 457 15.64 -7.40 17.89
N THR A 458 16.14 -6.81 16.79
CA THR A 458 15.59 -5.56 16.23
C THR A 458 14.14 -5.75 15.82
N THR A 459 13.32 -4.75 16.06
CA THR A 459 11.96 -4.62 15.54
C THR A 459 11.90 -3.53 14.48
N PHE A 460 10.88 -3.55 13.65
CA PHE A 460 10.66 -2.43 12.73
C PHE A 460 10.30 -1.16 13.52
N GLY A 461 10.65 -0.02 12.95
CA GLY A 461 10.45 1.28 13.58
C GLY A 461 10.67 2.43 12.61
N ASP A 462 10.51 3.65 13.13
CA ASP A 462 10.79 4.87 12.38
C ASP A 462 12.31 5.06 12.25
N ASN A 463 12.80 4.84 11.04
CA ASN A 463 14.20 5.06 10.66
C ASN A 463 14.31 6.14 9.56
N GLY A 464 13.30 6.99 9.49
CA GLY A 464 13.10 8.01 8.45
C GLY A 464 12.26 7.50 7.27
N GLY A 465 11.74 8.43 6.46
CA GLY A 465 10.80 8.13 5.38
C GLY A 465 9.34 8.11 5.85
N ASN A 466 8.45 7.58 5.02
CA ASN A 466 7.00 7.62 5.26
C ASN A 466 6.47 6.36 5.93
N THR A 467 7.21 5.26 5.85
CA THR A 467 6.84 3.95 6.40
C THR A 467 7.93 3.45 7.32
N GLN A 468 7.57 2.65 8.31
CA GLN A 468 8.54 2.03 9.20
C GLN A 468 9.40 1.02 8.43
N THR A 469 10.64 0.86 8.86
CA THR A 469 11.61 -0.05 8.25
C THR A 469 12.23 -0.97 9.29
N LEU A 470 12.76 -2.10 8.84
CA LEU A 470 13.50 -3.06 9.66
C LEU A 470 14.98 -3.01 9.30
N VAL A 471 15.80 -2.63 10.27
CA VAL A 471 17.24 -2.44 10.08
C VAL A 471 17.99 -3.76 10.30
N PRO A 472 18.74 -4.26 9.32
CA PRO A 472 19.57 -5.47 9.50
C PRO A 472 20.66 -5.25 10.56
N ALA A 473 20.85 -6.23 11.44
CA ALA A 473 21.93 -6.22 12.44
C ALA A 473 23.32 -6.31 11.77
N THR A 474 23.39 -6.98 10.63
CA THR A 474 24.62 -7.12 9.85
C THR A 474 24.34 -6.86 8.37
N ARG A 475 25.15 -5.99 7.79
CA ARG A 475 25.10 -5.75 6.34
C ARG A 475 25.55 -6.97 5.57
N MET A 476 24.74 -7.42 4.63
CA MET A 476 25.10 -8.51 3.71
C MET A 476 25.45 -7.98 2.33
N SER A 477 26.27 -8.72 1.60
CA SER A 477 26.57 -8.42 0.19
C SER A 477 25.30 -8.42 -0.63
N SER A 478 25.19 -7.45 -1.53
CA SER A 478 24.00 -7.20 -2.34
C SER A 478 24.40 -6.87 -3.79
N LEU A 479 23.41 -6.76 -4.67
CA LEU A 479 23.58 -6.15 -5.98
C LEU A 479 24.13 -4.73 -5.84
N THR A 480 24.95 -4.32 -6.78
CA THR A 480 25.26 -2.90 -6.97
C THR A 480 24.04 -2.15 -7.51
N LEU A 481 24.04 -0.84 -7.40
CA LEU A 481 22.96 -0.02 -7.97
C LEU A 481 22.83 -0.20 -9.48
N ASP A 482 23.95 -0.35 -10.19
CA ASP A 482 23.95 -0.59 -11.65
C ASP A 482 23.34 -1.95 -11.99
N GLU A 483 23.64 -3.00 -11.22
CA GLU A 483 23.05 -4.32 -11.40
C GLU A 483 21.55 -4.31 -11.10
N LEU A 484 21.08 -3.61 -10.04
CA LEU A 484 19.66 -3.42 -9.77
C LEU A 484 18.96 -2.70 -10.94
N ASN A 485 19.57 -1.66 -11.47
CA ASN A 485 19.02 -0.93 -12.62
C ASN A 485 19.00 -1.78 -13.90
N ALA A 486 20.00 -2.68 -14.08
CA ALA A 486 20.03 -3.61 -15.21
C ALA A 486 18.83 -4.58 -15.18
N LEU A 487 18.39 -5.03 -14.01
CA LEU A 487 17.19 -5.87 -13.85
C LEU A 487 15.92 -5.19 -14.39
N LYS A 488 15.82 -3.87 -14.31
CA LYS A 488 14.67 -3.14 -14.85
C LYS A 488 14.51 -3.35 -16.35
N THR A 489 15.60 -3.37 -17.06
CA THR A 489 15.62 -3.64 -18.52
C THR A 489 15.46 -5.13 -18.81
N GLU A 490 16.20 -5.99 -18.11
CA GLU A 490 16.19 -7.44 -18.31
C GLU A 490 14.79 -8.05 -18.08
N TRP A 491 14.11 -7.61 -17.03
CA TRP A 491 12.78 -8.12 -16.66
C TRP A 491 11.64 -7.29 -17.22
N SER A 492 11.93 -6.28 -18.04
CA SER A 492 10.95 -5.38 -18.65
C SER A 492 9.99 -4.79 -17.61
N LEU A 493 10.56 -4.29 -16.50
CA LEU A 493 9.76 -3.72 -15.41
C LEU A 493 9.10 -2.39 -15.81
N PRO A 494 7.94 -2.04 -15.24
CA PRO A 494 7.30 -0.74 -15.45
C PRO A 494 8.22 0.45 -15.19
N GLU A 495 8.05 1.53 -15.95
CA GLU A 495 8.91 2.71 -15.88
C GLU A 495 8.82 3.42 -14.52
N ASN A 496 7.65 3.40 -13.87
CA ASN A 496 7.40 4.01 -12.57
C ASN A 496 8.03 3.26 -11.38
N ILE A 497 8.68 2.13 -11.58
CA ILE A 497 9.47 1.45 -10.56
C ILE A 497 10.80 2.20 -10.39
N ASP A 498 11.06 2.65 -9.15
CA ASP A 498 12.31 3.31 -8.78
C ASP A 498 13.18 2.40 -7.89
N LEU A 499 14.23 1.83 -8.50
CA LEU A 499 15.22 1.00 -7.81
C LEU A 499 16.40 1.82 -7.26
N THR A 500 16.44 3.12 -7.54
CA THR A 500 17.53 4.01 -7.11
C THR A 500 17.40 4.49 -5.67
N VAL A 501 16.24 4.24 -5.06
CA VAL A 501 15.95 4.60 -3.67
C VAL A 501 15.66 3.36 -2.83
N ASP A 502 15.77 3.47 -1.53
CA ASP A 502 15.32 2.48 -0.56
C ASP A 502 13.84 2.72 -0.13
N GLN A 503 13.33 1.95 0.83
CA GLN A 503 11.96 2.09 1.33
C GLN A 503 11.66 3.49 1.87
N ARG A 504 12.64 4.17 2.41
CA ARG A 504 12.51 5.54 2.96
C ARG A 504 12.45 6.63 1.88
N GLY A 505 12.67 6.25 0.61
CA GLY A 505 12.89 7.19 -0.49
C GLY A 505 14.29 7.81 -0.52
N TYR A 506 15.23 7.25 0.25
CA TYR A 506 16.61 7.71 0.29
C TYR A 506 17.42 7.08 -0.84
N LYS A 507 18.26 7.87 -1.50
CA LYS A 507 19.08 7.39 -2.60
C LYS A 507 20.04 6.30 -2.13
N ARG A 508 19.98 5.15 -2.79
CA ARG A 508 20.90 4.04 -2.55
C ARG A 508 22.33 4.42 -2.89
N ALA A 509 23.26 3.92 -2.12
CA ALA A 509 24.68 4.00 -2.45
C ALA A 509 25.01 3.11 -3.67
N ALA A 510 26.16 3.33 -4.30
CA ALA A 510 26.62 2.51 -5.41
C ALA A 510 26.73 1.02 -5.03
N THR A 511 27.13 0.72 -3.80
CA THR A 511 27.04 -0.61 -3.18
C THR A 511 25.82 -0.62 -2.27
N THR A 512 24.75 -1.28 -2.69
CA THR A 512 23.47 -1.29 -1.98
C THR A 512 23.47 -2.25 -0.77
N CYS A 513 22.37 -2.32 -0.03
CA CYS A 513 22.12 -3.38 0.95
C CYS A 513 21.01 -4.30 0.44
N VAL A 514 21.02 -5.55 0.89
CA VAL A 514 19.89 -6.46 0.70
C VAL A 514 18.65 -5.91 1.43
N GLY A 515 17.49 -6.12 0.84
CA GLY A 515 16.21 -5.75 1.46
C GLY A 515 15.79 -4.30 1.22
N ALA A 516 14.75 -3.92 1.94
CA ALA A 516 14.08 -2.63 1.77
C ALA A 516 14.85 -1.45 2.36
N TYR A 517 15.61 -1.67 3.43
CA TYR A 517 16.42 -0.66 4.09
C TYR A 517 17.86 -0.69 3.59
N ASP A 518 18.38 0.45 3.15
CA ASP A 518 19.80 0.61 2.79
C ASP A 518 20.50 1.54 3.77
N GLY A 519 21.35 0.99 4.64
CA GLY A 519 22.06 1.74 5.68
C GLY A 519 22.96 2.84 5.17
N ASP A 520 23.43 2.76 3.92
CA ASP A 520 24.26 3.77 3.27
C ASP A 520 23.45 4.72 2.37
N ALA A 521 22.12 4.49 2.23
CA ALA A 521 21.27 5.39 1.47
C ALA A 521 21.23 6.78 2.12
N THR A 522 21.32 7.81 1.30
CA THR A 522 21.29 9.18 1.76
C THR A 522 19.96 9.84 1.42
N SER A 523 19.37 10.56 2.38
CA SER A 523 18.31 11.50 2.05
C SER A 523 18.87 12.48 1.02
N GLY A 524 18.14 12.77 -0.06
CA GLY A 524 18.58 13.73 -1.09
C GLY A 524 18.83 15.15 -0.53
N ILE A 525 18.61 15.35 0.75
CA ILE A 525 19.05 16.50 1.54
C ILE A 525 20.41 16.10 2.14
N THR A 526 21.49 16.41 1.41
CA THR A 526 22.85 16.30 1.94
C THR A 526 22.95 17.22 3.18
N GLY A 527 22.93 16.63 4.37
CA GLY A 527 23.10 17.36 5.63
C GLY A 527 22.42 16.79 6.86
N LEU A 528 21.59 15.76 6.74
CA LEU A 528 20.99 15.09 7.89
C LEU A 528 21.73 13.79 8.25
N THR A 529 23.02 13.92 8.54
CA THR A 529 23.75 12.87 9.28
C THR A 529 23.59 13.18 10.77
N ASN A 530 23.01 12.25 11.47
CA ASN A 530 22.70 12.23 12.89
C ASN A 530 21.46 13.05 13.30
N VAL A 531 20.47 12.35 13.80
CA VAL A 531 19.44 12.93 14.67
C VAL A 531 20.16 13.59 15.85
N SER A 532 20.64 14.80 15.64
CA SER A 532 21.10 15.59 16.77
C SER A 532 19.85 15.96 17.57
N LYS A 533 20.00 15.97 18.86
CA LYS A 533 18.96 16.36 19.84
C LYS A 533 18.51 17.83 19.68
N VAL A 534 18.78 18.47 18.54
CA VAL A 534 18.45 19.86 18.29
C VAL A 534 17.02 19.99 17.82
N SER A 535 16.22 20.74 18.52
CA SER A 535 14.85 21.11 18.13
C SER A 535 14.62 22.61 18.33
N VAL A 536 13.74 23.17 17.50
CA VAL A 536 13.33 24.58 17.62
C VAL A 536 11.91 24.65 18.15
N SER A 537 11.71 25.32 19.27
CA SER A 537 10.40 25.61 19.85
C SER A 537 10.06 27.10 19.72
N THR A 538 8.79 27.40 19.42
CA THR A 538 8.27 28.77 19.36
C THR A 538 7.73 29.17 20.72
N LEU A 539 8.25 30.28 21.28
CA LEU A 539 7.79 30.84 22.54
C LEU A 539 6.75 31.97 22.36
N GLY A 540 6.34 32.22 21.10
CA GLY A 540 5.39 33.29 20.75
C GLY A 540 6.06 34.63 20.38
N ASN A 541 5.30 35.48 19.67
CA ASN A 541 5.72 36.86 19.33
C ASN A 541 7.07 36.98 18.59
N GLY A 542 7.46 35.98 17.81
CA GLY A 542 8.74 35.95 17.10
C GLY A 542 9.94 35.61 17.99
N ILE A 543 9.69 34.99 19.12
CA ILE A 543 10.70 34.49 20.05
C ILE A 543 10.78 32.95 19.90
N PHE A 544 12.01 32.44 19.74
CA PHE A 544 12.29 31.03 19.53
C PHE A 544 13.36 30.54 20.49
N GLN A 545 13.33 29.24 20.77
CA GLN A 545 14.40 28.56 21.49
C GLN A 545 14.87 27.35 20.71
N VAL A 546 16.18 27.24 20.54
CA VAL A 546 16.81 26.04 20.00
C VAL A 546 17.32 25.20 21.17
N ASN A 547 16.75 24.00 21.31
CA ASN A 547 17.10 23.07 22.38
C ASN A 547 18.14 22.07 21.87
N GLY A 548 19.13 21.75 22.70
CA GLY A 548 20.17 20.78 22.39
C GLY A 548 21.25 21.28 21.44
N ALA A 549 21.33 22.61 21.22
CA ALA A 549 22.41 23.23 20.46
C ALA A 549 23.73 23.16 21.24
N ASP A 550 24.78 22.76 20.57
CA ASP A 550 26.18 22.74 21.07
C ASP A 550 27.07 23.83 20.40
N THR A 551 26.51 24.49 19.39
CA THR A 551 27.15 25.58 18.65
C THR A 551 26.20 26.77 18.50
N ASP A 552 26.72 27.93 18.13
CA ASP A 552 25.94 29.13 17.88
C ASP A 552 24.89 28.92 16.80
N VAL A 553 23.73 29.55 16.99
CA VAL A 553 22.62 29.52 16.02
C VAL A 553 22.73 30.75 15.13
N THR A 554 22.82 30.55 13.83
CA THR A 554 22.81 31.66 12.85
C THR A 554 21.45 31.74 12.18
N VAL A 555 20.85 32.92 12.18
CA VAL A 555 19.53 33.17 11.58
C VAL A 555 19.70 33.94 10.28
N TYR A 556 19.10 33.45 9.21
CA TYR A 556 19.11 34.07 7.88
C TYR A 556 17.70 34.51 7.47
N ASN A 557 17.61 35.57 6.68
CA ASN A 557 16.39 35.86 5.93
C ASN A 557 16.35 35.05 4.61
N LEU A 558 15.24 35.11 3.87
CA LEU A 558 15.10 34.41 2.60
C LEU A 558 16.08 34.84 1.49
N SER A 559 16.69 36.00 1.62
CA SER A 559 17.74 36.46 0.70
C SER A 559 19.13 35.94 1.08
N GLY A 560 19.23 35.08 2.11
CA GLY A 560 20.50 34.51 2.57
C GLY A 560 21.36 35.47 3.45
N ASN A 561 20.84 36.64 3.82
CA ASN A 561 21.57 37.53 4.69
C ASN A 561 21.43 37.12 6.15
N VAL A 562 22.53 37.15 6.90
CA VAL A 562 22.52 36.94 8.35
C VAL A 562 21.74 38.02 9.04
N VAL A 563 20.71 37.65 9.79
CA VAL A 563 19.88 38.56 10.59
C VAL A 563 20.36 38.62 12.04
N LYS A 564 20.78 37.46 12.57
CA LYS A 564 21.23 37.33 13.96
C LYS A 564 22.13 36.09 14.12
N VAL A 565 23.09 36.19 15.05
CA VAL A 565 23.83 35.05 15.58
C VAL A 565 23.61 35.00 17.08
N VAL A 566 23.22 33.85 17.62
CA VAL A 566 22.88 33.69 19.04
C VAL A 566 23.67 32.53 19.59
N PRO A 567 24.32 32.67 20.76
CA PRO A 567 25.01 31.54 21.41
C PRO A 567 24.11 30.31 21.64
N ALA A 568 24.72 29.13 21.70
CA ALA A 568 24.02 27.90 21.99
C ALA A 568 23.16 28.02 23.26
N ASN A 569 21.93 27.48 23.19
CA ASN A 569 20.94 27.43 24.26
C ASN A 569 20.39 28.82 24.76
N GLU A 570 20.71 29.89 24.07
CA GLU A 570 20.07 31.20 24.32
C GLU A 570 18.77 31.35 23.50
N VAL A 571 17.91 32.27 23.98
CA VAL A 571 16.65 32.60 23.30
C VAL A 571 16.89 33.49 22.09
N ILE A 572 16.29 33.14 20.98
CA ILE A 572 16.38 33.85 19.72
C ILE A 572 15.20 34.82 19.63
N ASP A 573 15.45 36.05 19.90
CA ASP A 573 14.44 37.12 19.79
C ASP A 573 14.50 37.80 18.42
N LEU A 574 13.47 37.56 17.60
CA LEU A 574 13.22 38.21 16.32
C LEU A 574 12.04 39.21 16.42
N SER A 575 11.57 39.59 17.61
CA SER A 575 10.39 40.46 17.79
C SER A 575 10.49 41.78 17.07
N SER A 576 11.70 42.32 16.89
CA SER A 576 11.98 43.55 16.15
C SER A 576 12.23 43.35 14.64
N ALA A 577 12.40 42.11 14.18
CA ALA A 577 12.64 41.80 12.76
C ALA A 577 11.32 41.90 11.96
N ALA A 578 11.37 41.98 10.64
CA ALA A 578 10.18 41.99 9.78
C ALA A 578 9.39 40.67 9.89
N LYS A 579 8.08 40.71 9.69
CA LYS A 579 7.30 39.46 9.56
C LYS A 579 7.76 38.69 8.32
N GLY A 580 7.92 37.39 8.43
CA GLY A 580 8.36 36.57 7.31
C GLY A 580 8.99 35.24 7.74
N VAL A 581 9.54 34.57 6.75
CA VAL A 581 10.23 33.28 6.92
C VAL A 581 11.71 33.54 7.19
N TYR A 582 12.26 32.81 8.16
CA TYR A 582 13.67 32.81 8.52
C TYR A 582 14.21 31.39 8.54
N ILE A 583 15.50 31.25 8.25
CA ILE A 583 16.21 29.95 8.35
C ILE A 583 17.21 30.07 9.50
N MET A 584 17.09 29.16 10.45
CA MET A 584 18.04 29.03 11.57
C MET A 584 18.98 27.86 11.28
N THR A 585 20.28 28.07 11.36
CA THR A 585 21.26 26.99 11.22
C THR A 585 22.03 26.80 12.52
N VAL A 586 22.24 25.54 12.90
CA VAL A 586 22.99 25.15 14.09
C VAL A 586 23.56 23.75 13.90
N GLY A 587 24.83 23.57 14.17
CA GLY A 587 25.49 22.26 14.07
C GLY A 587 25.34 21.57 12.68
N GLY A 588 25.27 22.36 11.60
CA GLY A 588 25.04 21.86 10.25
C GLY A 588 23.57 21.57 9.89
N GLN A 589 22.63 21.78 10.81
CA GLN A 589 21.19 21.64 10.58
C GLN A 589 20.55 22.98 10.26
N ALA A 590 19.45 22.97 9.49
CA ALA A 590 18.68 24.14 9.14
C ALA A 590 17.20 23.96 9.50
N PHE A 591 16.63 24.96 10.17
CA PHE A 591 15.24 25.00 10.61
C PHE A 591 14.54 26.20 9.99
N LYS A 592 13.38 25.95 9.37
CA LYS A 592 12.50 27.03 8.90
C LYS A 592 11.61 27.50 10.04
N VAL A 593 11.62 28.79 10.32
CA VAL A 593 10.72 29.41 11.30
C VAL A 593 9.95 30.55 10.66
N ILE A 594 8.76 30.83 11.16
CA ILE A 594 7.89 31.90 10.69
C ILE A 594 7.67 32.88 11.85
N LYS A 595 7.92 34.15 11.59
CA LYS A 595 7.62 35.22 12.52
C LYS A 595 6.32 35.91 12.20
#